data_fa8757665af5511e6f4e69ba1ba62aef
#
_entry.id   fa8757665af5511e6f4e69ba1ba62aef
#
_cell.length_a   1.000
_cell.length_b   1.000
_cell.length_c   1.000
_cell.angle_alpha   90.00
_cell.angle_beta   90.00
_cell.angle_gamma   90.00
#
_symmetry.space_group_name_H-M   'P 1'
#
loop_
_entity.id
_entity.type
_entity.pdbx_description
1 polymer ?
#
loop_
_entity_poly.entity_id
_entity_poly.type
_entity_poly.pdbx_seq_one_letter_code
_entity_poly.pdbx_strand_id
1 'polypeptide(L)'
;MPCPVENSGWNILPPVTIPEKDRLQHVRYCSDFAAGLLDRFPAWSEDLDSTRPPEVSRLATATREHGLEAGLRRFRNREMLRIVWRDLCGLAPLAETFNSLTSLAEICLQAAIEEHYRRLAEKHGTPRGTDGSPQQMFVIGLGKFGGGELNLSSDIDIIFCYGQGGNCDGRRGMANDLF
;
A
#
# COMPACT_ATOMS: atom_id res chain seq x y z
N MET A 1 -2.30 -21.88 -29.07
CA MET A 1 -1.28 -22.82 -28.57
C MET A 1 -0.38 -22.05 -27.62
N PRO A 2 -0.28 -22.42 -26.36
CA PRO A 2 0.67 -21.77 -25.45
C PRO A 2 2.08 -22.20 -25.82
N CYS A 3 3.00 -21.24 -25.90
CA CYS A 3 4.40 -21.46 -26.13
C CYS A 3 4.99 -22.27 -24.95
N PRO A 4 5.70 -23.37 -25.15
CA PRO A 4 6.37 -24.05 -24.06
C PRO A 4 7.53 -23.16 -23.58
N VAL A 5 7.48 -22.70 -22.34
CA VAL A 5 8.62 -22.09 -21.65
C VAL A 5 9.60 -23.24 -21.40
N GLU A 6 10.61 -23.35 -22.26
CA GLU A 6 11.75 -24.24 -22.01
C GLU A 6 12.42 -23.81 -20.69
N ASN A 7 12.51 -24.76 -19.80
CA ASN A 7 13.18 -24.69 -18.51
C ASN A 7 14.66 -24.34 -18.75
N SER A 8 14.98 -23.03 -18.81
CA SER A 8 16.37 -22.56 -18.85
C SER A 8 16.97 -22.95 -17.49
N GLY A 9 17.97 -23.85 -17.55
CA GLY A 9 18.59 -24.52 -16.42
C GLY A 9 19.38 -23.63 -15.46
N TRP A 10 18.73 -22.57 -14.96
CA TRP A 10 19.20 -21.86 -13.80
C TRP A 10 18.85 -22.68 -12.56
N ASN A 11 19.86 -23.24 -11.91
CA ASN A 11 19.74 -23.84 -10.60
C ASN A 11 19.40 -22.73 -9.61
N ILE A 12 18.11 -22.41 -9.49
CA ILE A 12 17.60 -21.52 -8.43
C ILE A 12 17.78 -22.30 -7.14
N LEU A 13 18.80 -21.97 -6.39
CA LEU A 13 18.96 -22.50 -5.03
C LEU A 13 17.68 -22.18 -4.24
N PRO A 14 17.17 -23.13 -3.46
CA PRO A 14 16.01 -22.86 -2.62
C PRO A 14 16.32 -21.66 -1.71
N PRO A 15 15.33 -20.80 -1.43
CA PRO A 15 15.53 -19.66 -0.55
C PRO A 15 16.06 -20.15 0.79
N VAL A 16 17.15 -19.53 1.26
CA VAL A 16 17.72 -19.84 2.58
C VAL A 16 16.83 -19.22 3.62
N THR A 17 16.12 -20.05 4.38
CA THR A 17 15.31 -19.58 5.51
C THR A 17 16.18 -19.35 6.74
N ILE A 18 16.14 -18.15 7.29
CA ILE A 18 16.88 -17.78 8.50
C ILE A 18 16.24 -18.44 9.74
N PRO A 19 17.03 -19.13 10.59
CA PRO A 19 16.50 -19.71 11.82
C PRO A 19 15.86 -18.63 12.72
N GLU A 20 14.77 -18.97 13.40
CA GLU A 20 13.98 -18.02 14.20
C GLU A 20 14.82 -17.22 15.19
N LYS A 21 15.72 -17.89 15.91
CA LYS A 21 16.61 -17.25 16.90
C LYS A 21 17.54 -16.18 16.32
N ASP A 22 17.84 -16.25 15.01
CA ASP A 22 18.81 -15.38 14.34
C ASP A 22 18.11 -14.26 13.52
N ARG A 23 16.79 -14.35 13.31
CA ARG A 23 16.01 -13.43 12.46
C ARG A 23 16.13 -11.97 12.87
N LEU A 24 15.99 -11.69 14.16
CA LEU A 24 16.06 -10.32 14.66
C LEU A 24 17.40 -9.66 14.35
N GLN A 25 18.49 -10.37 14.63
CA GLN A 25 19.84 -9.87 14.35
C GLN A 25 20.09 -9.73 12.85
N HIS A 26 19.64 -10.71 12.07
CA HIS A 26 19.79 -10.72 10.62
C HIS A 26 19.06 -9.52 9.99
N VAL A 27 17.79 -9.30 10.31
CA VAL A 27 16.99 -8.20 9.78
C VAL A 27 17.55 -6.83 10.16
N ARG A 28 18.01 -6.68 11.41
CA ARG A 28 18.66 -5.44 11.88
C ARG A 28 19.97 -5.15 11.14
N TYR A 29 20.70 -6.20 10.78
CA TYR A 29 21.94 -6.05 10.00
C TYR A 29 21.69 -5.71 8.53
N CYS A 30 20.61 -6.27 7.95
CA CYS A 30 20.31 -6.12 6.52
C CYS A 30 19.49 -4.87 6.16
N SER A 31 18.81 -4.23 7.16
CA SER A 31 17.91 -3.11 6.89
C SER A 31 17.90 -2.08 8.02
N ASP A 32 18.48 -0.90 7.76
CA ASP A 32 18.42 0.25 8.66
C ASP A 32 16.99 0.72 8.92
N PHE A 33 16.12 0.62 7.89
CA PHE A 33 14.70 0.92 8.02
C PHE A 33 14.03 0.02 9.07
N ALA A 34 14.23 -1.29 8.96
CA ALA A 34 13.66 -2.25 9.90
C ALA A 34 14.26 -2.09 11.30
N ALA A 35 15.57 -1.90 11.39
CA ALA A 35 16.26 -1.65 12.67
C ALA A 35 15.69 -0.43 13.38
N GLY A 36 15.54 0.70 12.67
CA GLY A 36 15.00 1.93 13.25
C GLY A 36 13.54 1.80 13.71
N LEU A 37 12.71 1.02 12.99
CA LEU A 37 11.34 0.76 13.42
C LEU A 37 11.28 -0.15 14.66
N LEU A 38 12.12 -1.18 14.74
CA LEU A 38 12.20 -2.08 15.87
C LEU A 38 12.73 -1.38 17.13
N ASP A 39 13.64 -0.41 16.99
CA ASP A 39 14.11 0.41 18.10
C ASP A 39 13.01 1.33 18.62
N ARG A 40 12.26 1.95 17.70
CA ARG A 40 11.20 2.90 18.05
C ARG A 40 9.94 2.22 18.58
N PHE A 41 9.66 1.02 18.10
CA PHE A 41 8.45 0.25 18.41
C PHE A 41 8.78 -1.22 18.70
N PRO A 42 9.42 -1.54 19.84
CA PRO A 42 9.85 -2.91 20.16
C PRO A 42 8.72 -3.94 20.11
N ALA A 43 7.51 -3.57 20.53
CA ALA A 43 6.32 -4.43 20.49
C ALA A 43 5.91 -4.83 19.05
N TRP A 44 6.43 -4.18 18.02
CA TRP A 44 6.16 -4.56 16.63
C TRP A 44 6.93 -5.81 16.19
N SER A 45 7.89 -6.28 16.98
CA SER A 45 8.56 -7.58 16.74
C SER A 45 7.62 -8.77 16.86
N GLU A 46 6.50 -8.60 17.55
CA GLU A 46 5.48 -9.63 17.67
C GLU A 46 4.72 -9.77 16.33
N ASP A 47 4.40 -11.02 15.94
CA ASP A 47 3.59 -11.35 14.76
C ASP A 47 4.21 -10.99 13.38
N LEU A 48 5.54 -10.80 13.29
CA LEU A 48 6.22 -10.50 12.01
C LEU A 48 6.28 -11.70 11.05
N ASP A 49 6.21 -12.92 11.56
CA ASP A 49 6.18 -14.15 10.77
C ASP A 49 4.83 -14.42 10.11
N SER A 50 3.80 -13.67 10.49
CA SER A 50 2.42 -13.86 10.02
C SER A 50 2.31 -13.74 8.50
N THR A 51 1.64 -14.72 7.87
CA THR A 51 1.37 -14.76 6.41
C THR A 51 0.17 -13.92 5.99
N ARG A 52 -0.54 -13.27 6.95
CA ARG A 52 -1.69 -12.43 6.63
C ARG A 52 -1.35 -11.29 5.67
N PRO A 53 -2.22 -10.98 4.72
CA PRO A 53 -2.04 -9.79 3.89
C PRO A 53 -2.24 -8.50 4.71
N PRO A 54 -1.85 -7.31 4.19
CA PRO A 54 -2.30 -6.03 4.71
C PRO A 54 -3.83 -5.96 4.75
N GLU A 55 -4.39 -5.41 5.85
CA GLU A 55 -5.84 -5.40 6.09
C GLU A 55 -6.37 -3.99 6.37
N VAL A 56 -7.48 -3.63 5.72
CA VAL A 56 -8.19 -2.36 5.92
C VAL A 56 -8.63 -2.16 7.37
N SER A 57 -9.02 -3.23 8.06
CA SER A 57 -9.42 -3.20 9.48
C SER A 57 -8.34 -2.64 10.41
N ARG A 58 -7.08 -2.98 10.14
CA ARG A 58 -5.91 -2.48 10.89
C ARG A 58 -5.63 -1.01 10.59
N LEU A 59 -5.80 -0.61 9.34
CA LEU A 59 -5.71 0.80 8.95
C LEU A 59 -6.80 1.61 9.65
N ALA A 60 -8.07 1.14 9.63
CA ALA A 60 -9.18 1.81 10.30
C ALA A 60 -8.94 1.98 11.81
N THR A 61 -8.32 1.00 12.45
CA THR A 61 -7.92 1.12 13.86
C THR A 61 -6.84 2.18 14.05
N ALA A 62 -5.77 2.15 13.26
CA ALA A 62 -4.68 3.10 13.34
C ALA A 62 -5.14 4.55 13.06
N THR A 63 -6.02 4.75 12.08
CA THR A 63 -6.56 6.08 11.75
C THR A 63 -7.52 6.62 12.81
N ARG A 64 -8.29 5.75 13.46
CA ARG A 64 -9.15 6.13 14.60
C ARG A 64 -8.34 6.60 15.80
N GLU A 65 -7.24 5.93 16.11
CA GLU A 65 -6.39 6.23 17.26
C GLU A 65 -5.51 7.45 17.05
N HIS A 66 -5.03 7.68 15.83
CA HIS A 66 -3.97 8.65 15.56
C HIS A 66 -4.34 9.73 14.53
N GLY A 67 -5.53 9.71 13.98
CA GLY A 67 -5.93 10.53 12.83
C GLY A 67 -5.41 9.96 11.50
N LEU A 68 -5.89 10.51 10.38
CA LEU A 68 -5.62 9.93 9.04
C LEU A 68 -4.12 9.85 8.73
N GLU A 69 -3.42 10.96 8.75
CA GLU A 69 -2.02 11.03 8.30
C GLU A 69 -1.07 10.19 9.17
N ALA A 70 -1.19 10.32 10.49
CA ALA A 70 -0.36 9.57 11.42
C ALA A 70 -0.75 8.07 11.43
N GLY A 71 -2.04 7.76 11.30
CA GLY A 71 -2.57 6.41 11.20
C GLY A 71 -2.09 5.68 9.95
N LEU A 72 -2.19 6.33 8.77
CA LEU A 72 -1.67 5.81 7.50
C LEU A 72 -0.17 5.51 7.59
N ARG A 73 0.61 6.47 8.12
CA ARG A 73 2.06 6.32 8.26
C ARG A 73 2.42 5.18 9.21
N ARG A 74 1.71 5.06 10.33
CA ARG A 74 1.92 4.00 11.32
C ARG A 74 1.56 2.62 10.75
N PHE A 75 0.41 2.50 10.09
CA PHE A 75 -0.03 1.30 9.42
C PHE A 75 0.95 0.86 8.33
N ARG A 76 1.30 1.79 7.40
CA ARG A 76 2.29 1.53 6.35
C ARG A 76 3.61 1.03 6.93
N ASN A 77 4.17 1.71 7.92
CA ASN A 77 5.47 1.35 8.48
C ASN A 77 5.43 -0.02 9.15
N ARG A 78 4.33 -0.37 9.85
CA ARG A 78 4.19 -1.69 10.47
C ARG A 78 4.09 -2.81 9.42
N GLU A 79 3.27 -2.63 8.40
CA GLU A 79 3.13 -3.63 7.33
C GLU A 79 4.41 -3.72 6.49
N MET A 80 5.10 -2.61 6.19
CA MET A 80 6.41 -2.62 5.55
C MET A 80 7.44 -3.40 6.37
N LEU A 81 7.48 -3.20 7.70
CA LEU A 81 8.37 -3.96 8.58
C LEU A 81 8.10 -5.47 8.48
N ARG A 82 6.82 -5.88 8.50
CA ARG A 82 6.44 -7.29 8.36
C ARG A 82 6.86 -7.86 7.00
N ILE A 83 6.64 -7.11 5.91
CA ILE A 83 7.02 -7.54 4.56
C ILE A 83 8.55 -7.68 4.44
N VAL A 84 9.30 -6.68 4.90
CA VAL A 84 10.78 -6.71 4.92
C VAL A 84 11.30 -7.88 5.76
N TRP A 85 10.71 -8.09 6.93
CA TRP A 85 11.07 -9.20 7.80
C TRP A 85 10.89 -10.55 7.11
N ARG A 86 9.74 -10.79 6.50
CA ARG A 86 9.43 -12.06 5.84
C ARG A 86 10.32 -12.30 4.62
N ASP A 87 10.57 -11.26 3.84
CA ASP A 87 11.45 -11.29 2.68
C ASP A 87 12.90 -11.61 3.08
N LEU A 88 13.48 -10.83 3.99
CA LEU A 88 14.87 -11.01 4.43
C LEU A 88 15.10 -12.34 5.17
N CYS A 89 14.10 -12.86 5.87
CA CYS A 89 14.19 -14.14 6.57
C CYS A 89 13.93 -15.36 5.67
N GLY A 90 13.63 -15.16 4.39
CA GLY A 90 13.30 -16.25 3.45
C GLY A 90 11.97 -16.94 3.79
N LEU A 91 11.03 -16.22 4.42
CA LEU A 91 9.70 -16.72 4.81
C LEU A 91 8.63 -16.46 3.76
N ALA A 92 8.93 -15.61 2.78
CA ALA A 92 8.03 -15.24 1.71
C ALA A 92 8.67 -15.50 0.34
N PRO A 93 7.94 -16.10 -0.61
CA PRO A 93 8.36 -16.09 -2.01
C PRO A 93 8.25 -14.66 -2.57
N LEU A 94 9.04 -14.34 -3.59
CA LEU A 94 9.07 -13.00 -4.21
C LEU A 94 7.68 -12.49 -4.63
N ALA A 95 6.83 -13.38 -5.14
CA ALA A 95 5.46 -13.04 -5.51
C ALA A 95 4.62 -12.56 -4.30
N GLU A 96 4.82 -13.13 -3.10
CA GLU A 96 4.15 -12.67 -1.88
C GLU A 96 4.62 -11.27 -1.49
N THR A 97 5.92 -10.99 -1.61
CA THR A 97 6.52 -9.69 -1.33
C THR A 97 5.91 -8.62 -2.25
N PHE A 98 5.88 -8.86 -3.56
CA PHE A 98 5.29 -7.94 -4.54
C PHE A 98 3.79 -7.70 -4.31
N ASN A 99 3.03 -8.77 -4.12
CA ASN A 99 1.59 -8.67 -3.86
C ASN A 99 1.31 -7.90 -2.56
N SER A 100 2.08 -8.16 -1.50
CA SER A 100 1.90 -7.48 -0.21
C SER A 100 2.22 -5.99 -0.29
N LEU A 101 3.27 -5.61 -1.03
CA LEU A 101 3.64 -4.20 -1.24
C LEU A 101 2.61 -3.47 -2.09
N THR A 102 2.13 -4.10 -3.16
CA THR A 102 1.10 -3.52 -4.03
C THR A 102 -0.20 -3.33 -3.26
N SER A 103 -0.68 -4.37 -2.54
CA SER A 103 -1.89 -4.27 -1.72
C SER A 103 -1.77 -3.22 -0.61
N LEU A 104 -0.60 -3.09 0.01
CA LEU A 104 -0.35 -2.04 1.01
C LEU A 104 -0.48 -0.65 0.40
N ALA A 105 0.09 -0.42 -0.79
CA ALA A 105 -0.02 0.84 -1.49
C ALA A 105 -1.47 1.15 -1.88
N GLU A 106 -2.20 0.18 -2.43
CA GLU A 106 -3.62 0.31 -2.79
C GLU A 106 -4.49 0.69 -1.59
N ILE A 107 -4.34 -0.02 -0.46
CA ILE A 107 -5.10 0.25 0.77
C ILE A 107 -4.82 1.66 1.29
N CYS A 108 -3.56 2.08 1.33
CA CYS A 108 -3.20 3.41 1.79
C CYS A 108 -3.73 4.52 0.86
N LEU A 109 -3.62 4.32 -0.45
CA LEU A 109 -4.09 5.27 -1.46
C LEU A 109 -5.60 5.41 -1.43
N GLN A 110 -6.33 4.28 -1.41
CA GLN A 110 -7.79 4.26 -1.35
C GLN A 110 -8.30 5.00 -0.11
N ALA A 111 -7.75 4.73 1.07
CA ALA A 111 -8.16 5.39 2.30
C ALA A 111 -7.88 6.91 2.29
N ALA A 112 -6.77 7.32 1.69
CA ALA A 112 -6.45 8.74 1.53
C ALA A 112 -7.47 9.43 0.60
N ILE A 113 -7.77 8.81 -0.55
CA ILE A 113 -8.74 9.33 -1.51
C ILE A 113 -10.14 9.45 -0.89
N GLU A 114 -10.63 8.40 -0.23
CA GLU A 114 -11.96 8.39 0.39
C GLU A 114 -12.11 9.50 1.43
N GLU A 115 -11.14 9.67 2.30
CA GLU A 115 -11.20 10.69 3.34
C GLU A 115 -11.10 12.12 2.77
N HIS A 116 -10.21 12.34 1.79
CA HIS A 116 -10.10 13.65 1.13
C HIS A 116 -11.36 13.97 0.32
N TYR A 117 -11.91 13.00 -0.40
CA TYR A 117 -13.18 13.14 -1.10
C TYR A 117 -14.31 13.52 -0.14
N ARG A 118 -14.44 12.81 0.99
CA ARG A 118 -15.45 13.10 2.00
C ARG A 118 -15.35 14.54 2.53
N ARG A 119 -14.13 14.98 2.90
CA ARG A 119 -13.89 16.34 3.41
C ARG A 119 -14.20 17.42 2.38
N LEU A 120 -13.82 17.17 1.12
CA LEU A 120 -14.10 18.11 0.03
C LEU A 120 -15.60 18.17 -0.28
N ALA A 121 -16.28 17.01 -0.31
CA ALA A 121 -17.73 16.95 -0.52
C ALA A 121 -18.51 17.65 0.58
N GLU A 122 -18.10 17.54 1.85
CA GLU A 122 -18.70 18.29 2.96
C GLU A 122 -18.55 19.81 2.80
N LYS A 123 -17.45 20.26 2.24
CA LYS A 123 -17.13 21.69 2.07
C LYS A 123 -17.72 22.29 0.80
N HIS A 124 -17.67 21.54 -0.31
CA HIS A 124 -17.96 22.06 -1.64
C HIS A 124 -19.20 21.43 -2.30
N GLY A 125 -19.77 20.39 -1.70
CA GLY A 125 -20.81 19.56 -2.29
C GLY A 125 -20.20 18.42 -3.10
N THR A 126 -21.05 17.51 -3.57
CA THR A 126 -20.66 16.36 -4.37
C THR A 126 -20.37 16.78 -5.82
N PRO A 127 -19.25 16.37 -6.43
CA PRO A 127 -19.02 16.57 -7.86
C PRO A 127 -20.11 15.90 -8.68
N ARG A 128 -20.68 16.62 -9.67
CA ARG A 128 -21.74 16.13 -10.56
C ARG A 128 -21.28 16.18 -12.01
N GLY A 129 -21.62 15.14 -12.76
CA GLY A 129 -21.50 15.16 -14.21
C GLY A 129 -22.52 16.07 -14.88
N THR A 130 -22.43 16.21 -16.19
CA THR A 130 -23.37 17.01 -17.00
C THR A 130 -24.82 16.46 -16.98
N ASP A 131 -24.97 15.18 -16.67
CA ASP A 131 -26.25 14.48 -16.48
C ASP A 131 -26.76 14.52 -15.03
N GLY A 132 -26.05 15.20 -14.12
CA GLY A 132 -26.37 15.30 -12.70
C GLY A 132 -25.93 14.09 -11.87
N SER A 133 -25.32 13.05 -12.47
CA SER A 133 -24.80 11.90 -11.74
C SER A 133 -23.64 12.29 -10.83
N PRO A 134 -23.51 11.68 -9.61
CA PRO A 134 -22.34 11.89 -8.77
C PRO A 134 -21.09 11.34 -9.47
N GLN A 135 -20.03 12.14 -9.47
CA GLN A 135 -18.74 11.76 -10.00
C GLN A 135 -17.79 11.36 -8.88
N GLN A 136 -17.03 10.31 -9.11
CA GLN A 136 -15.95 9.88 -8.22
C GLN A 136 -14.63 9.94 -8.98
N MET A 137 -13.59 10.32 -8.25
CA MET A 137 -12.23 10.20 -8.74
C MET A 137 -11.79 8.73 -8.65
N PHE A 138 -11.07 8.28 -9.67
CA PHE A 138 -10.38 7.00 -9.66
C PHE A 138 -8.92 7.17 -10.04
N VAL A 139 -8.11 6.18 -9.68
CA VAL A 139 -6.67 6.23 -9.90
C VAL A 139 -6.26 5.09 -10.82
N ILE A 140 -5.42 5.42 -11.79
CA ILE A 140 -4.74 4.45 -12.65
C ILE A 140 -3.30 4.33 -12.16
N GLY A 141 -2.92 3.14 -11.70
CA GLY A 141 -1.53 2.81 -11.38
C GLY A 141 -0.72 2.57 -12.64
N LEU A 142 0.48 3.10 -12.70
CA LEU A 142 1.43 2.92 -13.79
C LEU A 142 2.66 2.11 -13.34
N GLY A 143 3.50 1.75 -14.29
CA GLY A 143 4.79 1.10 -14.03
C GLY A 143 4.65 -0.14 -13.15
N LYS A 144 5.53 -0.27 -12.15
CA LYS A 144 5.52 -1.42 -11.23
C LYS A 144 4.26 -1.50 -10.38
N PHE A 145 3.68 -0.36 -10.03
CA PHE A 145 2.42 -0.32 -9.28
C PHE A 145 1.27 -0.88 -10.12
N GLY A 146 1.12 -0.40 -11.36
CA GLY A 146 0.10 -0.90 -12.28
C GLY A 146 0.28 -2.37 -12.68
N GLY A 147 1.52 -2.86 -12.71
CA GLY A 147 1.85 -4.26 -12.99
C GLY A 147 1.79 -5.20 -11.79
N GLY A 148 1.55 -4.68 -10.57
CA GLY A 148 1.55 -5.51 -9.35
C GLY A 148 2.95 -5.98 -8.93
N GLU A 149 3.99 -5.24 -9.32
CA GLU A 149 5.40 -5.62 -9.14
C GLU A 149 6.18 -4.62 -8.28
N LEU A 150 5.51 -3.97 -7.32
CA LEU A 150 6.19 -3.04 -6.41
C LEU A 150 7.28 -3.77 -5.62
N ASN A 151 8.45 -3.16 -5.54
CA ASN A 151 9.52 -3.59 -4.64
C ASN A 151 9.66 -2.61 -3.44
N LEU A 152 10.51 -2.96 -2.48
CA LEU A 152 10.66 -2.23 -1.20
C LEU A 152 11.08 -0.76 -1.36
N SER A 153 11.73 -0.40 -2.44
CA SER A 153 12.22 0.96 -2.73
C SER A 153 11.52 1.62 -3.92
N SER A 154 10.40 1.04 -4.41
CA SER A 154 9.66 1.62 -5.53
C SER A 154 8.89 2.86 -5.10
N ASP A 155 8.95 3.89 -5.95
CA ASP A 155 7.94 4.93 -5.99
C ASP A 155 6.68 4.40 -6.69
N ILE A 156 5.55 5.07 -6.49
CA ILE A 156 4.30 4.79 -7.18
C ILE A 156 4.02 5.90 -8.19
N ASP A 157 3.82 5.51 -9.44
CA ASP A 157 3.37 6.41 -10.49
C ASP A 157 1.88 6.24 -10.67
N ILE A 158 1.12 7.33 -10.56
CA ILE A 158 -0.34 7.32 -10.61
C ILE A 158 -0.89 8.45 -11.46
N ILE A 159 -2.04 8.20 -12.08
CA ILE A 159 -2.85 9.21 -12.76
C ILE A 159 -4.19 9.30 -12.06
N PHE A 160 -4.58 10.50 -11.64
CA PHE A 160 -5.93 10.77 -11.15
C PHE A 160 -6.87 11.04 -12.32
N CYS A 161 -8.01 10.38 -12.32
CA CYS A 161 -9.02 10.50 -13.37
C CYS A 161 -10.42 10.69 -12.77
N TYR A 162 -11.28 11.36 -13.51
CA TYR A 162 -12.71 11.46 -13.25
C TYR A 162 -13.51 11.30 -14.56
N GLY A 163 -14.77 10.86 -14.45
CA GLY A 163 -15.52 10.43 -15.61
C GLY A 163 -15.95 11.58 -16.53
N GLN A 164 -16.41 12.70 -15.96
CA GLN A 164 -16.93 13.84 -16.71
C GLN A 164 -16.62 15.16 -16.01
N GLY A 165 -16.39 16.21 -16.82
CA GLY A 165 -16.40 17.59 -16.33
C GLY A 165 -17.77 17.97 -15.77
N GLY A 166 -17.81 18.99 -14.93
CA GLY A 166 -19.03 19.46 -14.29
C GLY A 166 -18.74 20.34 -13.10
N ASN A 167 -19.71 20.49 -12.21
CA ASN A 167 -19.58 21.30 -11.01
C ASN A 167 -20.08 20.54 -9.77
N CYS A 168 -19.50 20.84 -8.62
CA CYS A 168 -20.02 20.38 -7.35
C CYS A 168 -21.39 21.01 -7.07
N ASP A 169 -22.29 20.26 -6.43
CA ASP A 169 -23.66 20.69 -6.11
C ASP A 169 -23.78 21.58 -4.85
N GLY A 170 -22.67 21.96 -4.25
CA GLY A 170 -22.64 22.86 -3.10
C GLY A 170 -22.86 24.32 -3.45
N ARG A 171 -23.17 25.15 -2.45
CA ARG A 171 -23.53 26.57 -2.62
C ARG A 171 -22.53 27.45 -3.37
N ARG A 172 -21.26 27.08 -3.44
CA ARG A 172 -20.19 27.86 -4.08
C ARG A 172 -19.80 27.36 -5.48
N GLY A 173 -20.42 26.29 -5.96
CA GLY A 173 -20.17 25.74 -7.28
C GLY A 173 -18.70 25.66 -7.63
N MET A 174 -18.00 24.58 -7.22
CA MET A 174 -16.63 24.34 -7.58
C MET A 174 -16.58 23.45 -8.81
N ALA A 175 -15.75 23.79 -9.79
CA ALA A 175 -15.60 22.92 -10.97
C ALA A 175 -14.93 21.58 -10.56
N ASN A 176 -15.32 20.47 -11.19
CA ASN A 176 -14.87 19.13 -10.81
C ASN A 176 -13.35 18.93 -10.93
N ASP A 177 -12.70 19.63 -11.84
CA ASP A 177 -11.25 19.61 -12.02
C ASP A 177 -10.44 20.29 -10.88
N LEU A 178 -11.15 21.05 -10.01
CA LEU A 178 -10.57 21.69 -8.83
C LEU A 178 -10.90 20.93 -7.53
N PHE A 179 -11.75 19.91 -7.62
CA PHE A 179 -12.16 19.09 -6.48
C PHE A 179 -11.08 18.09 -6.09
#